data_0cbb9b6d5fd10dc9df7ecedc688d04a5
#
_entry.id   0cbb9b6d5fd10dc9df7ecedc688d04a5
#
_cell.length_a   1.000
_cell.length_b   1.000
_cell.length_c   1.000
_cell.angle_alpha   90.00
_cell.angle_beta   90.00
_cell.angle_gamma   90.00
#
_symmetry.space_group_name_H-M   'P 1'
#
loop_
_entity.id
_entity.type
_entity.pdbx_description
1 polymer ?
#
loop_
_entity_poly.entity_id
_entity_poly.type
_entity_poly.pdbx_seq_one_letter_code
_entity_poly.pdbx_strand_id
1 'polypeptide(L)'
;MTAPIILFGFKRAYELEITLRALQANYLASESDLYIFVDAAKKPEDAPKVAEVHALLDKVTGFRNIYRDYAKSNIGCADSIIRGISYVLERHPSAIIVEDDLITSPNFLDYMNQCLVQYENDKDIYSVAGYTFPFEKPAGYKYDSYFIPRHSPWGWATWSDRWQSIDWSVPGYETFKKDRKQQAAFNQGGSDLVGMLRQQMDGKSDAWDIRFCYNRFLANGLTVYPTESKVENIGFGKEATHTNVYNRYKTSLDDGTRREFNLAPDVETTPYYHRQTLRRYSVATRIYNKLKTYAGMR
;
A
#
# COMPACT_ATOMS: atom_id res chain seq x y z
N MET A 1 14.72 16.49 5.49
CA MET A 1 14.52 16.16 4.05
C MET A 1 13.28 15.31 3.95
N THR A 2 12.46 15.52 2.91
CA THR A 2 11.30 14.67 2.60
C THR A 2 11.76 13.29 2.11
N ALA A 3 11.02 12.24 2.45
CA ALA A 3 11.24 10.91 1.90
C ALA A 3 10.95 10.90 0.38
N PRO A 4 11.73 10.17 -0.44
CA PRO A 4 11.44 10.04 -1.86
C PRO A 4 10.13 9.30 -2.08
N ILE A 5 9.46 9.64 -3.18
CA ILE A 5 8.25 8.99 -3.65
C ILE A 5 8.66 7.94 -4.69
N ILE A 6 8.13 6.73 -4.57
CA ILE A 6 8.27 5.67 -5.57
C ILE A 6 6.91 5.47 -6.23
N LEU A 7 6.82 5.70 -7.53
CA LEU A 7 5.61 5.50 -8.31
C LEU A 7 5.80 4.31 -9.25
N PHE A 8 4.89 3.34 -9.15
CA PHE A 8 4.84 2.20 -10.04
C PHE A 8 3.73 2.39 -11.07
N GLY A 9 4.05 2.10 -12.33
CA GLY A 9 3.10 2.11 -13.43
C GLY A 9 3.29 0.92 -14.36
N PHE A 10 2.26 0.59 -15.16
CA PHE A 10 2.37 -0.45 -16.17
C PHE A 10 1.69 -0.06 -17.49
N LYS A 11 0.36 -0.14 -17.60
CA LYS A 11 -0.38 0.05 -18.86
C LYS A 11 -1.70 0.81 -18.71
N ARG A 12 -1.89 1.52 -17.59
CA ARG A 12 -3.10 2.25 -17.24
C ARG A 12 -2.82 3.76 -17.25
N ALA A 13 -2.64 4.33 -18.45
CA ALA A 13 -2.26 5.74 -18.61
C ALA A 13 -3.29 6.71 -18.01
N TYR A 14 -4.59 6.42 -18.10
CA TYR A 14 -5.66 7.25 -17.57
C TYR A 14 -5.64 7.32 -16.03
N GLU A 15 -5.60 6.18 -15.36
CA GLU A 15 -5.53 6.12 -13.90
C GLU A 15 -4.22 6.75 -13.40
N LEU A 16 -3.11 6.46 -14.07
CA LEU A 16 -1.80 7.02 -13.76
C LEU A 16 -1.80 8.56 -13.87
N GLU A 17 -2.45 9.13 -14.88
CA GLU A 17 -2.58 10.59 -15.01
C GLU A 17 -3.32 11.21 -13.82
N ILE A 18 -4.40 10.57 -13.36
CA ILE A 18 -5.14 11.00 -12.17
C ILE A 18 -4.24 10.92 -10.93
N THR A 19 -3.52 9.81 -10.75
CA THR A 19 -2.58 9.62 -9.64
C THR A 19 -1.48 10.70 -9.64
N LEU A 20 -0.88 10.97 -10.80
CA LEU A 20 0.15 12.00 -10.94
C LEU A 20 -0.37 13.40 -10.58
N ARG A 21 -1.56 13.77 -11.07
CA ARG A 21 -2.18 15.05 -10.75
C ARG A 21 -2.45 15.19 -9.25
N ALA A 22 -2.93 14.12 -8.60
CA ALA A 22 -3.14 14.11 -7.16
C ALA A 22 -1.82 14.24 -6.38
N LEU A 23 -0.76 13.53 -6.79
CA LEU A 23 0.57 13.66 -6.20
C LEU A 23 1.16 15.07 -6.39
N GLN A 24 1.05 15.65 -7.58
CA GLN A 24 1.51 17.01 -7.88
C GLN A 24 0.78 18.08 -7.05
N ALA A 25 -0.46 17.81 -6.63
CA ALA A 25 -1.24 18.70 -5.77
C ALA A 25 -0.85 18.61 -4.28
N ASN A 26 0.03 17.70 -3.90
CA ASN A 26 0.52 17.61 -2.53
C ASN A 26 1.43 18.79 -2.18
N TYR A 27 1.31 19.29 -0.95
CA TYR A 27 2.09 20.44 -0.46
C TYR A 27 3.60 20.23 -0.52
N LEU A 28 4.08 18.99 -0.33
CA LEU A 28 5.50 18.65 -0.36
C LEU A 28 5.98 18.08 -1.70
N ALA A 29 5.16 18.10 -2.75
CA ALA A 29 5.53 17.53 -4.05
C ALA A 29 6.82 18.13 -4.61
N SER A 30 6.93 19.47 -4.65
CA SER A 30 8.09 20.19 -5.19
C SER A 30 9.37 20.02 -4.34
N GLU A 31 9.23 19.53 -3.10
CA GLU A 31 10.33 19.25 -2.19
C GLU A 31 10.76 17.79 -2.19
N SER A 32 10.02 16.91 -2.89
CA SER A 32 10.21 15.46 -2.91
C SER A 32 10.84 15.00 -4.22
N ASP A 33 11.74 14.03 -4.13
CA ASP A 33 12.24 13.29 -5.29
C ASP A 33 11.21 12.24 -5.71
N LEU A 34 10.99 12.08 -7.01
CA LEU A 34 10.10 11.08 -7.59
C LEU A 34 10.91 10.04 -8.37
N TYR A 35 10.82 8.79 -7.95
CA TYR A 35 11.33 7.62 -8.66
C TYR A 35 10.19 6.90 -9.33
N ILE A 36 10.26 6.72 -10.65
CA ILE A 36 9.22 6.11 -11.45
C ILE A 36 9.74 4.79 -12.02
N PHE A 37 9.03 3.71 -11.76
CA PHE A 37 9.31 2.39 -12.31
C PHE A 37 8.15 1.92 -13.16
N VAL A 38 8.43 1.52 -14.41
CA VAL A 38 7.43 0.98 -15.33
C VAL A 38 7.93 -0.35 -15.86
N ASP A 39 7.14 -1.41 -15.66
CA ASP A 39 7.45 -2.72 -16.21
C ASP A 39 7.18 -2.76 -17.74
N ALA A 40 7.93 -3.60 -18.47
CA ALA A 40 7.75 -3.76 -19.91
C ALA A 40 6.44 -4.50 -20.23
N ALA A 41 6.00 -4.37 -21.48
CA ALA A 41 4.83 -5.09 -21.96
C ALA A 41 4.96 -6.59 -21.72
N LYS A 42 3.93 -7.21 -21.13
CA LYS A 42 3.88 -8.66 -20.90
C LYS A 42 3.54 -9.43 -22.16
N LYS A 43 2.75 -8.81 -23.04
CA LYS A 43 2.29 -9.35 -24.33
C LYS A 43 2.40 -8.26 -25.39
N PRO A 44 2.50 -8.63 -26.70
CA PRO A 44 2.53 -7.64 -27.78
C PRO A 44 1.39 -6.62 -27.73
N GLU A 45 0.18 -7.04 -27.31
CA GLU A 45 -1.01 -6.20 -27.21
C GLU A 45 -0.90 -5.14 -26.08
N ASP A 46 -0.04 -5.35 -25.10
CA ASP A 46 0.21 -4.38 -24.03
C ASP A 46 1.16 -3.25 -24.48
N ALA A 47 1.97 -3.47 -25.53
CA ALA A 47 3.01 -2.53 -25.94
C ALA A 47 2.50 -1.10 -26.26
N PRO A 48 1.37 -0.91 -26.98
CA PRO A 48 0.83 0.43 -27.21
C PRO A 48 0.45 1.14 -25.91
N LYS A 49 -0.19 0.44 -24.97
CA LYS A 49 -0.60 1.00 -23.67
C LYS A 49 0.61 1.36 -22.80
N VAL A 50 1.67 0.55 -22.81
CA VAL A 50 2.92 0.87 -22.11
C VAL A 50 3.59 2.10 -22.74
N ALA A 51 3.55 2.22 -24.07
CA ALA A 51 4.09 3.41 -24.76
C ALA A 51 3.31 4.68 -24.41
N GLU A 52 1.98 4.61 -24.24
CA GLU A 52 1.16 5.73 -23.74
C GLU A 52 1.59 6.15 -22.32
N VAL A 53 1.84 5.17 -21.43
CA VAL A 53 2.35 5.42 -20.07
C VAL A 53 3.72 6.11 -20.12
N HIS A 54 4.66 5.65 -20.96
CA HIS A 54 5.97 6.31 -21.12
C HIS A 54 5.81 7.75 -21.60
N ALA A 55 4.99 7.98 -22.65
CA ALA A 55 4.76 9.31 -23.20
C ALA A 55 4.12 10.30 -22.19
N LEU A 56 3.26 9.78 -21.29
CA LEU A 56 2.73 10.55 -20.16
C LEU A 56 3.83 10.89 -19.15
N LEU A 57 4.60 9.89 -18.73
CA LEU A 57 5.62 10.02 -17.70
C LEU A 57 6.81 10.91 -18.13
N ASP A 58 7.15 10.93 -19.42
CA ASP A 58 8.21 11.79 -19.96
C ASP A 58 7.92 13.29 -19.80
N LYS A 59 6.63 13.65 -19.66
CA LYS A 59 6.15 15.04 -19.50
C LYS A 59 5.97 15.45 -18.03
N VAL A 60 6.15 14.54 -17.08
CA VAL A 60 5.93 14.80 -15.65
C VAL A 60 6.92 15.86 -15.15
N THR A 61 6.37 16.83 -14.40
CA THR A 61 7.08 17.91 -13.70
C THR A 61 6.48 18.10 -12.31
N GLY A 62 6.96 19.09 -11.54
CA GLY A 62 6.36 19.46 -10.24
C GLY A 62 6.98 18.76 -9.03
N PHE A 63 8.04 17.98 -9.22
CA PHE A 63 8.83 17.37 -8.17
C PHE A 63 10.25 17.92 -8.18
N ARG A 64 11.00 17.77 -7.08
CA ARG A 64 12.38 18.29 -6.96
C ARG A 64 13.30 17.69 -8.01
N ASN A 65 13.34 16.34 -8.06
CA ASN A 65 14.04 15.57 -9.10
C ASN A 65 13.12 14.42 -9.54
N ILE A 66 13.27 14.00 -10.81
CA ILE A 66 12.45 12.91 -11.36
C ILE A 66 13.39 11.90 -12.02
N TYR A 67 13.38 10.68 -11.49
CA TYR A 67 14.15 9.53 -11.97
C TYR A 67 13.22 8.52 -12.61
N ARG A 68 13.53 8.04 -13.80
CA ARG A 68 12.72 7.11 -14.57
C ARG A 68 13.49 5.83 -14.85
N ASP A 69 12.91 4.69 -14.54
CA ASP A 69 13.42 3.36 -14.89
C ASP A 69 12.32 2.60 -15.66
N TYR A 70 12.48 2.50 -16.96
CA TYR A 70 11.60 1.75 -17.83
C TYR A 70 12.25 0.39 -18.12
N ALA A 71 11.64 -0.69 -17.63
CA ALA A 71 12.18 -2.03 -17.75
C ALA A 71 12.28 -2.47 -19.24
N LYS A 72 13.35 -3.16 -19.60
CA LYS A 72 13.55 -3.70 -20.96
C LYS A 72 12.76 -4.98 -21.22
N SER A 73 12.41 -5.71 -20.17
CA SER A 73 11.62 -6.94 -20.22
C SER A 73 10.65 -6.97 -19.05
N ASN A 74 9.48 -7.60 -19.24
CA ASN A 74 8.51 -7.77 -18.17
C ASN A 74 9.02 -8.79 -17.14
N ILE A 75 9.05 -8.37 -15.88
CA ILE A 75 9.50 -9.21 -14.75
C ILE A 75 8.34 -9.55 -13.79
N GLY A 76 7.14 -9.03 -14.03
CA GLY A 76 5.97 -9.24 -13.21
C GLY A 76 5.82 -8.20 -12.09
N CYS A 77 4.61 -8.13 -11.56
CA CYS A 77 4.23 -7.10 -10.61
C CYS A 77 5.06 -7.18 -9.32
N ALA A 78 5.13 -8.35 -8.70
CA ALA A 78 5.82 -8.49 -7.41
C ALA A 78 7.32 -8.19 -7.52
N ASP A 79 8.00 -8.73 -8.51
CA ASP A 79 9.44 -8.54 -8.69
C ASP A 79 9.78 -7.10 -9.10
N SER A 80 8.92 -6.45 -9.91
CA SER A 80 9.07 -5.04 -10.27
C SER A 80 8.99 -4.14 -9.05
N ILE A 81 8.00 -4.35 -8.18
CA ILE A 81 7.82 -3.58 -6.95
C ILE A 81 8.97 -3.82 -5.97
N ILE A 82 9.34 -5.09 -5.72
CA ILE A 82 10.44 -5.43 -4.81
C ILE A 82 11.75 -4.81 -5.31
N ARG A 83 12.06 -4.92 -6.60
CA ARG A 83 13.26 -4.34 -7.20
C ARG A 83 13.29 -2.82 -7.05
N GLY A 84 12.19 -2.14 -7.40
CA GLY A 84 12.12 -0.68 -7.37
C GLY A 84 12.25 -0.12 -5.95
N ILE A 85 11.54 -0.71 -4.98
CA ILE A 85 11.63 -0.30 -3.57
C ILE A 85 13.04 -0.55 -3.04
N SER A 86 13.62 -1.74 -3.29
CA SER A 86 14.98 -2.07 -2.85
C SER A 86 16.01 -1.10 -3.39
N TYR A 87 15.93 -0.76 -4.71
CA TYR A 87 16.82 0.20 -5.34
C TYR A 87 16.82 1.57 -4.64
N VAL A 88 15.64 2.07 -4.26
CA VAL A 88 15.52 3.36 -3.60
C VAL A 88 15.96 3.27 -2.14
N LEU A 89 15.55 2.23 -1.40
CA LEU A 89 15.87 2.07 0.01
C LEU A 89 17.33 1.66 0.29
N GLU A 90 18.10 1.25 -0.70
CA GLU A 90 19.56 1.16 -0.61
C GLU A 90 20.25 2.53 -0.54
N ARG A 91 19.56 3.60 -0.96
CA ARG A 91 20.08 4.97 -1.11
C ARG A 91 19.42 5.97 -0.18
N HIS A 92 18.26 5.63 0.38
CA HIS A 92 17.46 6.49 1.23
C HIS A 92 17.03 5.73 2.50
N PRO A 93 16.97 6.40 3.66
CA PRO A 93 16.58 5.75 4.92
C PRO A 93 15.12 5.32 4.97
N SER A 94 14.26 5.92 4.16
CA SER A 94 12.82 5.63 4.05
C SER A 94 12.31 6.02 2.68
N ALA A 95 11.12 5.52 2.29
CA ALA A 95 10.45 5.87 1.05
C ALA A 95 8.92 5.81 1.19
N ILE A 96 8.23 6.56 0.34
CA ILE A 96 6.77 6.57 0.18
C ILE A 96 6.44 5.89 -1.13
N ILE A 97 5.58 4.89 -1.12
CA ILE A 97 5.27 4.02 -2.27
C ILE A 97 3.84 4.26 -2.73
N VAL A 98 3.65 4.48 -4.04
CA VAL A 98 2.36 4.76 -4.68
C VAL A 98 2.21 3.91 -5.93
N GLU A 99 1.02 3.35 -6.13
CA GLU A 99 0.62 2.63 -7.34
C GLU A 99 -0.13 3.57 -8.30
N ASP A 100 -0.33 3.14 -9.56
CA ASP A 100 -0.88 3.97 -10.64
C ASP A 100 -2.40 4.24 -10.57
N ASP A 101 -3.09 3.75 -9.53
CA ASP A 101 -4.55 3.86 -9.38
C ASP A 101 -4.98 4.51 -8.05
N LEU A 102 -4.18 5.42 -7.52
CA LEU A 102 -4.43 6.06 -6.24
C LEU A 102 -4.64 7.57 -6.37
N ILE A 103 -5.71 8.08 -5.79
CA ILE A 103 -5.90 9.52 -5.57
C ILE A 103 -5.41 9.83 -4.16
N THR A 104 -4.43 10.73 -4.03
CA THR A 104 -3.91 11.19 -2.74
C THR A 104 -4.58 12.49 -2.31
N SER A 105 -4.82 12.67 -1.01
CA SER A 105 -5.18 13.98 -0.45
C SER A 105 -4.00 14.96 -0.55
N PRO A 106 -4.24 16.29 -0.60
CA PRO A 106 -3.15 17.28 -0.70
C PRO A 106 -2.13 17.22 0.45
N ASN A 107 -2.50 16.69 1.60
CA ASN A 107 -1.67 16.52 2.81
C ASN A 107 -1.12 15.10 3.00
N PHE A 108 -1.24 14.23 1.98
CA PHE A 108 -0.75 12.84 2.06
C PHE A 108 0.76 12.78 2.36
N LEU A 109 1.56 13.56 1.64
CA LEU A 109 3.01 13.59 1.85
C LEU A 109 3.38 14.18 3.21
N ASP A 110 2.63 15.16 3.73
CA ASP A 110 2.84 15.70 5.09
C ASP A 110 2.62 14.60 6.14
N TYR A 111 1.52 13.85 6.03
CA TYR A 111 1.21 12.74 6.94
C TYR A 111 2.29 11.64 6.90
N MET A 112 2.69 11.20 5.68
CA MET A 112 3.69 10.17 5.52
C MET A 112 5.04 10.56 6.12
N ASN A 113 5.52 11.77 5.83
CA ASN A 113 6.80 12.25 6.34
C ASN A 113 6.79 12.41 7.87
N GLN A 114 5.69 12.93 8.46
CA GLN A 114 5.59 13.03 9.91
C GLN A 114 5.58 11.66 10.59
N CYS A 115 4.86 10.68 10.05
CA CYS A 115 4.90 9.30 10.54
C CYS A 115 6.29 8.68 10.41
N LEU A 116 6.96 8.86 9.26
CA LEU A 116 8.31 8.34 9.05
C LEU A 116 9.32 8.91 10.05
N VAL A 117 9.20 10.18 10.42
CA VAL A 117 10.05 10.81 11.44
C VAL A 117 9.66 10.35 12.85
N GLN A 118 8.37 10.36 13.18
CA GLN A 118 7.88 10.03 14.52
C GLN A 118 8.27 8.60 14.93
N TYR A 119 8.14 7.64 14.01
CA TYR A 119 8.30 6.21 14.31
C TYR A 119 9.60 5.60 13.79
N GLU A 120 10.60 6.40 13.40
CA GLU A 120 11.87 5.93 12.87
C GLU A 120 12.57 4.93 13.81
N ASN A 121 12.53 5.23 15.11
CA ASN A 121 13.19 4.44 16.15
C ASN A 121 12.32 3.32 16.73
N ASP A 122 11.02 3.29 16.42
CA ASP A 122 10.08 2.26 16.89
C ASP A 122 10.13 1.04 15.97
N LYS A 123 11.02 0.09 16.28
CA LYS A 123 11.29 -1.08 15.42
C LYS A 123 10.11 -2.04 15.29
N ASP A 124 9.11 -1.91 16.16
CA ASP A 124 7.83 -2.63 16.07
C ASP A 124 6.90 -2.06 14.99
N ILE A 125 7.20 -0.87 14.43
CA ILE A 125 6.48 -0.30 13.29
C ILE A 125 7.20 -0.67 12.00
N TYR A 126 6.51 -1.43 11.12
CA TYR A 126 7.04 -1.90 9.84
C TYR A 126 6.63 -1.02 8.64
N SER A 127 5.45 -0.39 8.72
CA SER A 127 4.97 0.46 7.63
C SER A 127 3.98 1.51 8.11
N VAL A 128 3.79 2.53 7.28
CA VAL A 128 2.76 3.56 7.41
C VAL A 128 1.78 3.39 6.25
N ALA A 129 0.48 3.26 6.51
CA ALA A 129 -0.57 3.19 5.50
C ALA A 129 -1.14 4.59 5.21
N GLY A 130 -1.46 4.89 3.96
CA GLY A 130 -2.23 6.08 3.59
C GLY A 130 -3.74 5.82 3.61
N TYR A 131 -4.13 4.58 3.37
CA TYR A 131 -5.53 4.17 3.34
C TYR A 131 -6.04 3.79 4.73
N THR A 132 -7.30 4.14 5.01
CA THR A 132 -8.11 3.54 6.08
C THR A 132 -9.55 3.34 5.61
N PHE A 133 -10.26 2.37 6.22
CA PHE A 133 -11.70 2.28 6.08
C PHE A 133 -12.39 3.49 6.74
N PRO A 134 -13.61 3.85 6.30
CA PRO A 134 -14.38 4.95 6.90
C PRO A 134 -14.91 4.54 8.29
N PHE A 135 -14.00 4.36 9.23
CA PHE A 135 -14.33 4.10 10.61
C PHE A 135 -14.70 5.41 11.32
N GLU A 136 -15.73 5.38 12.14
CA GLU A 136 -16.00 6.49 13.06
C GLU A 136 -14.86 6.62 14.06
N LYS A 137 -14.36 7.84 14.26
CA LYS A 137 -13.36 8.11 15.28
C LYS A 137 -14.02 8.02 16.66
N PRO A 138 -13.51 7.16 17.59
CA PRO A 138 -14.14 7.02 18.91
C PRO A 138 -14.16 8.35 19.68
N ALA A 139 -15.23 8.58 20.43
CA ALA A 139 -15.28 9.73 21.32
C ALA A 139 -14.09 9.73 22.30
N GLY A 140 -13.39 10.86 22.40
CA GLY A 140 -12.20 11.00 23.23
C GLY A 140 -10.89 10.49 22.60
N TYR A 141 -10.92 9.86 21.45
CA TYR A 141 -9.68 9.50 20.73
C TYR A 141 -9.11 10.74 20.05
N LYS A 142 -8.01 11.25 20.58
CA LYS A 142 -7.44 12.55 20.18
C LYS A 142 -6.41 12.48 19.05
N TYR A 143 -5.89 11.27 18.75
CA TYR A 143 -4.84 11.07 17.77
C TYR A 143 -5.39 10.98 16.34
N ASP A 144 -4.51 11.23 15.38
CA ASP A 144 -4.78 11.15 13.93
C ASP A 144 -4.23 9.88 13.31
N SER A 145 -3.58 9.03 14.11
CA SER A 145 -3.07 7.72 13.74
C SER A 145 -3.49 6.63 14.73
N TYR A 146 -3.48 5.38 14.27
CA TYR A 146 -3.72 4.19 15.08
C TYR A 146 -2.89 3.00 14.55
N PHE A 147 -2.78 1.91 15.32
CA PHE A 147 -1.93 0.77 14.98
C PHE A 147 -2.72 -0.52 14.91
N ILE A 148 -2.49 -1.31 13.85
CA ILE A 148 -3.05 -2.65 13.71
C ILE A 148 -2.05 -3.62 13.07
N PRO A 149 -2.20 -4.95 13.31
CA PRO A 149 -1.35 -5.97 12.72
C PRO A 149 -1.80 -6.35 11.29
N ARG A 150 -1.92 -5.38 10.40
CA ARG A 150 -2.19 -5.58 8.97
C ARG A 150 -1.47 -4.52 8.16
N HIS A 151 -0.84 -4.90 7.07
CA HIS A 151 -0.32 -3.96 6.07
C HIS A 151 -1.41 -3.57 5.07
N SER A 152 -1.32 -2.34 4.55
CA SER A 152 -2.10 -1.87 3.39
C SER A 152 -1.15 -1.31 2.35
N PRO A 153 -1.15 -1.82 1.10
CA PRO A 153 -0.21 -1.39 0.07
C PRO A 153 -0.63 -0.09 -0.65
N TRP A 154 -1.79 0.48 -0.33
CA TRP A 154 -2.32 1.65 -1.03
C TRP A 154 -1.76 2.96 -0.48
N GLY A 155 -0.78 3.53 -1.19
CA GLY A 155 -0.09 4.72 -0.75
C GLY A 155 0.48 4.51 0.64
N TRP A 156 1.66 3.95 0.74
CA TRP A 156 2.24 3.53 2.00
C TRP A 156 3.71 3.95 2.11
N ALA A 157 4.28 3.83 3.27
CA ALA A 157 5.69 4.15 3.48
C ALA A 157 6.37 3.13 4.40
N THR A 158 7.70 3.02 4.27
CA THR A 158 8.53 2.15 5.11
C THR A 158 9.96 2.68 5.19
N TRP A 159 10.76 2.07 6.05
CA TRP A 159 12.17 2.38 6.28
C TRP A 159 13.06 1.30 5.66
N SER A 160 14.28 1.67 5.34
CA SER A 160 15.28 0.81 4.72
C SER A 160 15.56 -0.45 5.56
N ASP A 161 15.76 -0.30 6.86
CA ASP A 161 16.08 -1.42 7.76
C ASP A 161 14.92 -2.42 7.88
N ARG A 162 13.65 -1.95 7.90
CA ARG A 162 12.47 -2.84 7.91
C ARG A 162 12.33 -3.58 6.60
N TRP A 163 12.53 -2.89 5.48
CA TRP A 163 12.47 -3.50 4.14
C TRP A 163 13.56 -4.56 3.94
N GLN A 164 14.79 -4.25 4.34
CA GLN A 164 15.93 -5.17 4.22
C GLN A 164 15.81 -6.40 5.13
N SER A 165 15.01 -6.34 6.19
CA SER A 165 14.72 -7.48 7.07
C SER A 165 13.74 -8.51 6.47
N ILE A 166 13.12 -8.21 5.33
CA ILE A 166 12.11 -9.08 4.71
C ILE A 166 12.79 -10.21 3.94
N ASP A 167 12.50 -11.45 4.33
CA ASP A 167 12.87 -12.63 3.53
C ASP A 167 11.73 -12.97 2.56
N TRP A 168 11.95 -12.59 1.31
CA TRP A 168 10.97 -12.77 0.22
C TRP A 168 10.74 -14.24 -0.16
N SER A 169 11.60 -15.17 0.25
CA SER A 169 11.43 -16.62 0.04
C SER A 169 10.40 -17.25 0.98
N VAL A 170 10.00 -16.53 2.04
CA VAL A 170 9.05 -17.00 3.08
C VAL A 170 9.52 -18.31 3.74
N PRO A 171 10.70 -18.34 4.35
CA PRO A 171 11.22 -19.54 4.99
C PRO A 171 10.28 -20.00 6.11
N GLY A 172 10.17 -21.32 6.29
CA GLY A 172 9.29 -21.90 7.31
C GLY A 172 7.81 -22.00 6.89
N TYR A 173 7.43 -21.61 5.65
CA TYR A 173 6.04 -21.75 5.18
C TYR A 173 5.50 -23.19 5.30
N GLU A 174 6.31 -24.21 5.03
CA GLU A 174 5.89 -25.62 5.13
C GLU A 174 5.53 -26.04 6.58
N THR A 175 6.15 -25.43 7.58
CA THR A 175 5.80 -25.60 8.99
C THR A 175 4.56 -24.79 9.33
N PHE A 176 4.53 -23.51 8.93
CA PHE A 176 3.40 -22.61 9.14
C PHE A 176 2.08 -23.17 8.59
N LYS A 177 2.09 -23.77 7.38
CA LYS A 177 0.86 -24.30 6.77
C LYS A 177 0.27 -25.49 7.51
N LYS A 178 1.01 -26.10 8.44
CA LYS A 178 0.55 -27.20 9.31
C LYS A 178 0.20 -26.70 10.72
N ASP A 179 0.63 -25.51 11.10
CA ASP A 179 0.43 -24.94 12.45
C ASP A 179 -0.84 -24.05 12.49
N ARG A 180 -1.95 -24.65 12.94
CA ARG A 180 -3.22 -23.93 13.07
C ARG A 180 -3.17 -22.78 14.07
N LYS A 181 -2.30 -22.85 15.09
CA LYS A 181 -2.15 -21.79 16.10
C LYS A 181 -1.49 -20.57 15.48
N GLN A 182 -0.38 -20.75 14.75
CA GLN A 182 0.25 -19.65 14.02
C GLN A 182 -0.66 -19.07 12.93
N GLN A 183 -1.41 -19.91 12.19
CA GLN A 183 -2.40 -19.41 11.22
C GLN A 183 -3.49 -18.56 11.86
N ALA A 184 -4.00 -18.97 13.03
CA ALA A 184 -4.98 -18.17 13.78
C ALA A 184 -4.38 -16.84 14.25
N ALA A 185 -3.12 -16.84 14.70
CA ALA A 185 -2.40 -15.62 15.08
C ALA A 185 -2.16 -14.71 13.87
N PHE A 186 -1.75 -15.22 12.72
CA PHE A 186 -1.58 -14.45 11.49
C PHE A 186 -2.91 -13.82 11.03
N ASN A 187 -4.02 -14.55 11.16
CA ASN A 187 -5.36 -14.06 10.84
C ASN A 187 -5.89 -12.98 11.82
N GLN A 188 -5.16 -12.61 12.86
CA GLN A 188 -5.45 -11.41 13.64
C GLN A 188 -5.27 -10.12 12.82
N GLY A 189 -4.59 -10.18 11.67
CA GLY A 189 -4.61 -9.12 10.68
C GLY A 189 -5.80 -9.16 9.71
N GLY A 190 -6.60 -10.24 9.73
CA GLY A 190 -7.74 -10.46 8.83
C GLY A 190 -7.86 -11.91 8.41
N SER A 191 -9.08 -12.45 8.33
CA SER A 191 -9.33 -13.87 8.04
C SER A 191 -8.94 -14.34 6.62
N ASP A 192 -8.49 -13.43 5.78
CA ASP A 192 -8.05 -13.65 4.41
C ASP A 192 -6.56 -13.96 4.30
N LEU A 193 -5.73 -13.54 5.27
CA LEU A 193 -4.27 -13.52 5.15
C LEU A 193 -3.67 -14.92 4.93
N VAL A 194 -4.09 -15.92 5.67
CA VAL A 194 -3.62 -17.32 5.47
C VAL A 194 -3.97 -17.81 4.06
N GLY A 195 -5.17 -17.48 3.57
CA GLY A 195 -5.61 -17.85 2.22
C GLY A 195 -4.78 -17.15 1.13
N MET A 196 -4.50 -15.85 1.30
CA MET A 196 -3.66 -15.07 0.38
C MET A 196 -2.23 -15.62 0.34
N LEU A 197 -1.62 -15.87 1.51
CA LEU A 197 -0.28 -16.44 1.57
C LEU A 197 -0.21 -17.81 0.89
N ARG A 198 -1.21 -18.67 1.08
CA ARG A 198 -1.28 -19.95 0.40
C ARG A 198 -1.34 -19.78 -1.12
N GLN A 199 -2.18 -18.89 -1.63
CA GLN A 199 -2.27 -18.64 -3.07
C GLN A 199 -0.94 -18.16 -3.65
N GLN A 200 -0.24 -17.28 -2.93
CA GLN A 200 1.08 -16.81 -3.33
C GLN A 200 2.10 -17.94 -3.36
N MET A 201 2.18 -18.76 -2.30
CA MET A 201 3.15 -19.85 -2.21
C MET A 201 2.83 -21.03 -3.15
N ASP A 202 1.57 -21.19 -3.55
CA ASP A 202 1.13 -22.15 -4.59
C ASP A 202 1.35 -21.61 -6.03
N GLY A 203 1.90 -20.40 -6.22
CA GLY A 203 2.09 -19.78 -7.53
C GLY A 203 0.80 -19.34 -8.24
N LYS A 204 -0.31 -19.21 -7.50
CA LYS A 204 -1.63 -18.82 -8.02
C LYS A 204 -1.86 -17.30 -8.00
N SER A 205 -0.99 -16.56 -7.37
CA SER A 205 -0.98 -15.09 -7.35
C SER A 205 0.45 -14.56 -7.45
N ASP A 206 0.59 -13.32 -7.91
CA ASP A 206 1.84 -12.57 -7.97
C ASP A 206 1.71 -11.37 -7.02
N ALA A 207 1.69 -11.66 -5.69
CA ALA A 207 1.42 -10.70 -4.63
C ALA A 207 2.63 -10.55 -3.69
N TRP A 208 3.31 -9.42 -3.77
CA TRP A 208 4.44 -9.09 -2.89
C TRP A 208 3.98 -8.77 -1.46
N ASP A 209 2.85 -8.09 -1.33
CA ASP A 209 2.31 -7.54 -0.09
C ASP A 209 2.01 -8.60 0.97
N ILE A 210 1.53 -9.77 0.58
CA ILE A 210 1.26 -10.87 1.53
C ILE A 210 2.55 -11.46 2.09
N ARG A 211 3.65 -11.48 1.31
CA ARG A 211 4.97 -11.90 1.80
C ARG A 211 5.52 -10.88 2.79
N PHE A 212 5.34 -9.59 2.53
CA PHE A 212 5.64 -8.51 3.48
C PHE A 212 4.79 -8.65 4.76
N CYS A 213 3.47 -8.88 4.65
CA CYS A 213 2.58 -9.12 5.78
C CYS A 213 3.04 -10.29 6.66
N TYR A 214 3.51 -11.37 6.04
CA TYR A 214 3.96 -12.56 6.78
C TYR A 214 5.25 -12.29 7.55
N ASN A 215 6.26 -11.68 6.92
CA ASN A 215 7.50 -11.31 7.60
C ASN A 215 7.26 -10.34 8.76
N ARG A 216 6.43 -9.31 8.53
CA ARG A 216 6.00 -8.39 9.59
C ARG A 216 5.33 -9.15 10.75
N PHE A 217 4.48 -10.14 10.45
CA PHE A 217 3.84 -10.98 11.48
C PHE A 217 4.89 -11.76 12.30
N LEU A 218 5.88 -12.36 11.66
CA LEU A 218 6.96 -13.08 12.36
C LEU A 218 7.75 -12.17 13.31
N ALA A 219 7.87 -10.90 12.97
CA ALA A 219 8.53 -9.88 13.78
C ALA A 219 7.58 -9.20 14.79
N ASN A 220 6.32 -9.65 14.94
CA ASN A 220 5.28 -8.99 15.74
C ASN A 220 5.05 -7.51 15.40
N GLY A 221 5.40 -7.11 14.19
CA GLY A 221 5.34 -5.72 13.76
C GLY A 221 3.93 -5.19 13.55
N LEU A 222 3.75 -3.88 13.61
CA LEU A 222 2.51 -3.15 13.39
C LEU A 222 2.60 -2.25 12.17
N THR A 223 1.45 -1.80 11.69
CA THR A 223 1.32 -0.75 10.68
C THR A 223 0.59 0.43 11.29
N VAL A 224 1.12 1.63 11.07
CA VAL A 224 0.44 2.90 11.39
C VAL A 224 -0.62 3.17 10.32
N TYR A 225 -1.81 3.52 10.75
CA TYR A 225 -2.92 3.91 9.87
C TYR A 225 -3.41 5.33 10.21
N PRO A 226 -3.83 6.14 9.24
CA PRO A 226 -4.51 7.40 9.52
C PRO A 226 -5.94 7.14 10.01
N THR A 227 -6.49 8.04 10.82
CA THR A 227 -7.91 8.00 11.20
C THR A 227 -8.83 8.46 10.08
N GLU A 228 -8.31 9.26 9.13
CA GLU A 228 -8.97 9.72 7.91
C GLU A 228 -8.10 9.35 6.71
N SER A 229 -8.69 8.71 5.70
CA SER A 229 -7.91 8.17 4.58
C SER A 229 -7.19 9.27 3.80
N LYS A 230 -5.91 9.10 3.56
CA LYS A 230 -5.07 9.98 2.74
C LYS A 230 -5.03 9.54 1.28
N VAL A 231 -5.60 8.37 0.99
CA VAL A 231 -5.70 7.85 -0.37
C VAL A 231 -7.06 7.22 -0.64
N GLU A 232 -7.51 7.31 -1.89
CA GLU A 232 -8.61 6.55 -2.46
C GLU A 232 -8.09 5.71 -3.61
N ASN A 233 -8.46 4.42 -3.65
CA ASN A 233 -8.11 3.55 -4.76
C ASN A 233 -9.22 3.58 -5.82
N ILE A 234 -8.85 3.98 -7.04
CA ILE A 234 -9.74 4.06 -8.22
C ILE A 234 -9.60 2.85 -9.16
N GLY A 235 -8.73 1.90 -8.83
CA GLY A 235 -8.47 0.69 -9.63
C GLY A 235 -9.59 -0.37 -9.59
N PHE A 236 -10.80 0.00 -9.16
CA PHE A 236 -11.99 -0.86 -9.14
C PHE A 236 -12.81 -0.63 -10.41
N GLY A 237 -12.75 -1.54 -11.38
CA GLY A 237 -13.51 -1.41 -12.60
C GLY A 237 -13.27 -2.53 -13.61
N LYS A 238 -13.82 -2.39 -14.82
CA LYS A 238 -13.72 -3.42 -15.87
C LYS A 238 -12.28 -3.64 -16.37
N GLU A 239 -11.42 -2.64 -16.28
CA GLU A 239 -10.02 -2.68 -16.71
C GLU A 239 -9.05 -3.08 -15.56
N ALA A 240 -9.57 -3.27 -14.36
CA ALA A 240 -8.79 -3.62 -13.17
C ALA A 240 -8.18 -5.02 -13.28
N THR A 241 -6.90 -5.15 -13.01
CA THR A 241 -6.18 -6.42 -13.08
C THR A 241 -6.65 -7.44 -12.03
N HIS A 242 -7.09 -6.96 -10.84
CA HIS A 242 -7.47 -7.81 -9.71
C HIS A 242 -8.82 -7.48 -9.06
N THR A 243 -9.53 -6.43 -9.49
CA THR A 243 -10.62 -5.83 -8.73
C THR A 243 -11.94 -5.65 -9.50
N ASN A 244 -12.31 -6.61 -10.34
CA ASN A 244 -13.66 -6.65 -10.92
C ASN A 244 -14.69 -7.23 -9.93
N VAL A 245 -14.72 -6.64 -8.72
CA VAL A 245 -15.54 -7.06 -7.59
C VAL A 245 -16.23 -5.85 -6.95
N TYR A 246 -17.26 -6.09 -6.13
CA TYR A 246 -17.87 -5.02 -5.32
C TYR A 246 -16.80 -4.27 -4.51
N ASN A 247 -16.73 -2.94 -4.70
CA ASN A 247 -15.77 -2.11 -3.99
C ASN A 247 -16.18 -1.93 -2.51
N ARG A 248 -15.72 -2.84 -1.67
CA ARG A 248 -15.91 -2.79 -0.21
C ARG A 248 -14.96 -1.83 0.50
N TYR A 249 -14.01 -1.25 -0.24
CA TYR A 249 -12.94 -0.41 0.29
C TYR A 249 -13.18 1.08 0.08
N LYS A 250 -14.37 1.43 -0.47
CA LYS A 250 -14.74 2.84 -0.65
C LYS A 250 -14.60 3.59 0.69
N THR A 251 -13.92 4.71 0.65
CA THR A 251 -13.65 5.58 1.80
C THR A 251 -13.85 7.03 1.40
N SER A 252 -13.94 7.92 2.38
CA SER A 252 -13.85 9.36 2.14
C SER A 252 -12.40 9.78 2.22
N LEU A 253 -11.94 10.52 1.21
CA LEU A 253 -10.61 11.10 1.23
C LEU A 253 -10.58 12.29 2.19
N ASP A 254 -9.47 12.44 2.94
CA ASP A 254 -9.20 13.63 3.76
C ASP A 254 -9.25 14.90 2.89
N ASP A 255 -9.82 15.98 3.39
CA ASP A 255 -9.97 17.24 2.65
C ASP A 255 -8.65 17.97 2.38
N GLY A 256 -7.57 17.52 3.01
CA GLY A 256 -6.22 18.03 2.81
C GLY A 256 -5.93 19.36 3.51
N THR A 257 -6.85 19.93 4.26
CA THR A 257 -6.67 21.28 4.83
C THR A 257 -5.66 21.32 5.98
N ARG A 258 -5.51 20.22 6.72
CA ARG A 258 -4.61 20.13 7.86
C ARG A 258 -3.27 19.51 7.46
N ARG A 259 -2.17 20.17 7.82
CA ARG A 259 -0.80 19.73 7.49
C ARG A 259 -0.03 19.16 8.69
N GLU A 260 -0.48 19.39 9.91
CA GLU A 260 0.13 18.85 11.12
C GLU A 260 -0.79 17.83 11.78
N PHE A 261 -0.23 16.71 12.24
CA PHE A 261 -0.98 15.58 12.76
C PHE A 261 -0.57 15.25 14.18
N ASN A 262 -1.57 15.01 15.03
CA ASN A 262 -1.36 14.53 16.38
C ASN A 262 -1.22 12.99 16.34
N LEU A 263 0.01 12.53 16.12
CA LEU A 263 0.32 11.10 15.98
C LEU A 263 0.32 10.42 17.35
N ALA A 264 -0.20 9.18 17.43
CA ALA A 264 -0.26 8.40 18.67
C ALA A 264 1.18 8.02 19.13
N PRO A 265 1.56 8.33 20.38
CA PRO A 265 2.93 8.06 20.84
C PRO A 265 3.15 6.62 21.30
N ASP A 266 2.11 5.95 21.76
CA ASP A 266 2.20 4.59 22.32
C ASP A 266 2.01 3.56 21.19
N VAL A 267 3.08 2.84 20.87
CA VAL A 267 3.12 1.87 19.77
C VAL A 267 2.54 0.53 20.23
N GLU A 268 1.22 0.46 20.24
CA GLU A 268 0.48 -0.76 20.55
C GLU A 268 -0.79 -0.89 19.68
N THR A 269 -1.26 -2.12 19.52
CA THR A 269 -2.50 -2.37 18.78
C THR A 269 -3.65 -1.57 19.40
N THR A 270 -4.28 -0.70 18.59
CA THR A 270 -5.42 0.12 19.01
C THR A 270 -6.71 -0.71 18.98
N PRO A 271 -7.26 -1.12 20.15
CA PRO A 271 -8.27 -2.20 20.22
C PRO A 271 -9.55 -1.90 19.44
N TYR A 272 -10.00 -0.65 19.42
CA TYR A 272 -11.21 -0.26 18.67
C TYR A 272 -11.03 -0.49 17.18
N TYR A 273 -9.99 0.11 16.59
CA TYR A 273 -9.72 0.02 15.15
C TYR A 273 -9.38 -1.41 14.71
N HIS A 274 -8.66 -2.14 15.55
CA HIS A 274 -8.38 -3.55 15.30
C HIS A 274 -9.66 -4.38 15.21
N ARG A 275 -10.59 -4.24 16.17
CA ARG A 275 -11.89 -4.93 16.12
C ARG A 275 -12.72 -4.55 14.88
N GLN A 276 -12.72 -3.26 14.50
CA GLN A 276 -13.43 -2.81 13.30
C GLN A 276 -12.80 -3.42 12.03
N THR A 277 -11.48 -3.48 11.97
CA THR A 277 -10.76 -4.13 10.85
C THR A 277 -11.09 -5.62 10.77
N LEU A 278 -11.05 -6.34 11.88
CA LEU A 278 -11.42 -7.76 11.90
C LEU A 278 -12.86 -8.02 11.43
N ARG A 279 -13.80 -7.12 11.76
CA ARG A 279 -15.19 -7.20 11.24
C ARG A 279 -15.22 -7.04 9.73
N ARG A 280 -14.48 -6.07 9.17
CA ARG A 280 -14.38 -5.83 7.70
C ARG A 280 -13.79 -7.02 6.95
N TYR A 281 -12.84 -7.72 7.56
CA TYR A 281 -12.19 -8.92 6.99
C TYR A 281 -12.76 -10.24 7.51
N SER A 282 -13.88 -10.24 8.25
CA SER A 282 -14.53 -11.46 8.73
C SER A 282 -15.05 -12.33 7.56
N VAL A 283 -15.12 -13.64 7.79
CA VAL A 283 -15.63 -14.59 6.79
C VAL A 283 -17.04 -14.20 6.34
N ALA A 284 -17.92 -13.81 7.30
CA ALA A 284 -19.28 -13.38 7.00
C ALA A 284 -19.31 -12.15 6.08
N THR A 285 -18.53 -11.12 6.39
CA THR A 285 -18.43 -9.91 5.55
C THR A 285 -17.89 -10.23 4.16
N ARG A 286 -16.90 -11.11 4.06
CA ARG A 286 -16.32 -11.52 2.78
C ARG A 286 -17.33 -12.28 1.92
N ILE A 287 -18.10 -13.20 2.51
CA ILE A 287 -19.19 -13.90 1.81
C ILE A 287 -20.26 -12.91 1.34
N TYR A 288 -20.71 -12.00 2.20
CA TYR A 288 -21.69 -10.98 1.86
C TYR A 288 -21.22 -10.09 0.69
N ASN A 289 -19.97 -9.64 0.70
CA ASN A 289 -19.41 -8.84 -0.39
C ASN A 289 -19.29 -9.65 -1.70
N LYS A 290 -18.98 -10.95 -1.62
CA LYS A 290 -18.94 -11.83 -2.78
C LYS A 290 -20.36 -12.00 -3.39
N LEU A 291 -21.39 -12.12 -2.56
CA LEU A 291 -22.78 -12.14 -3.03
C LEU A 291 -23.17 -10.83 -3.72
N LYS A 292 -22.74 -9.66 -3.19
CA LYS A 292 -22.95 -8.36 -3.86
C LYS A 292 -22.30 -8.33 -5.24
N THR A 293 -21.07 -8.85 -5.37
CA THR A 293 -20.39 -8.96 -6.67
C THR A 293 -21.22 -9.80 -7.66
N TYR A 294 -21.72 -10.95 -7.24
CA TYR A 294 -22.58 -11.80 -8.09
C TYR A 294 -23.91 -11.15 -8.45
N ALA A 295 -24.46 -10.30 -7.58
CA ALA A 295 -25.65 -9.49 -7.85
C ALA A 295 -25.37 -8.28 -8.77
N GLY A 296 -24.16 -8.14 -9.31
CA GLY A 296 -23.79 -7.04 -10.21
C GLY A 296 -23.57 -5.68 -9.52
N MET A 297 -23.56 -5.64 -8.20
CA MET A 297 -23.20 -4.41 -7.45
C MET A 297 -21.70 -4.13 -7.61
N ARG A 298 -21.35 -2.85 -7.79
CA ARG A 298 -19.97 -2.39 -7.97
C ARG A 298 -19.65 -1.22 -7.07
#